data_7efc246b80d0d8e08240e236c0493b70
#
_entry.id   7efc246b80d0d8e08240e236c0493b70
#
_cell.length_a   1.000
_cell.length_b   1.000
_cell.length_c   1.000
_cell.angle_alpha   90.00
_cell.angle_beta   90.00
_cell.angle_gamma   90.00
#
_symmetry.space_group_name_H-M   'P 1'
#
loop_
_entity.id
_entity.type
_entity.pdbx_description
1 polymer ?
#
loop_
_entity_poly.entity_id
_entity_poly.type
_entity_poly.pdbx_seq_one_letter_code
_entity_poly.pdbx_strand_id
1 'polypeptide(L)'
;MQSEFDFIKRIRDQAAKSSARDLVLGIGDDAAVLREREGRETLVTVDLLVEDIDFKLEYAPPRFLGHKSLAVSLSDIAAMGGAPAFSLLTLGIPRQSRISNLKFEVFWEEFFAGYFALAEEHSVTLIGGDVSSTPSRLIIDSVVIGHCLAGDAVRRDGAKVGDGIYLTGPVGASATGLKLLLDGARVSEGEESLAQSALRAHLKPAPRVAFGRRIGERGLANSMIDVSDGLTQDLARICEESAAAAIVDFDSVSVAKEVGLVSKEPEAAFEFAVRGGEDFELLLTASGDHDSELLETAASCGLRLSRIGEIVPARQTPPSLMLRRRGEVKPLSIRGWDHFQI
;
A
#
# COMPACT_ATOMS: atom_id res chain seq x y z
N MET A 1 6.85 20.59 -27.97
CA MET A 1 6.25 19.41 -27.29
C MET A 1 6.84 18.20 -27.97
N GLN A 2 7.46 17.31 -27.23
CA GLN A 2 7.92 16.04 -27.78
C GLN A 2 6.69 15.24 -28.21
N SER A 3 6.83 14.40 -29.23
CA SER A 3 5.75 13.52 -29.63
C SER A 3 5.49 12.47 -28.55
N GLU A 4 4.28 11.89 -28.54
CA GLU A 4 3.94 10.73 -27.71
C GLU A 4 4.96 9.58 -27.90
N PHE A 5 5.38 9.34 -29.15
CA PHE A 5 6.40 8.33 -29.46
C PHE A 5 7.74 8.59 -28.79
N ASP A 6 8.19 9.86 -28.72
CA ASP A 6 9.44 10.20 -28.04
C ASP A 6 9.32 9.99 -26.52
N PHE A 7 8.15 10.25 -25.95
CA PHE A 7 7.86 10.03 -24.53
C PHE A 7 7.87 8.52 -24.21
N ILE A 8 7.13 7.71 -24.96
CA ILE A 8 7.10 6.25 -24.80
C ILE A 8 8.50 5.62 -24.99
N LYS A 9 9.26 6.12 -25.98
CA LYS A 9 10.63 5.64 -26.22
C LYS A 9 11.54 5.84 -25.02
N ARG A 10 11.47 6.99 -24.33
CA ARG A 10 12.25 7.24 -23.10
C ARG A 10 11.90 6.26 -21.98
N ILE A 11 10.61 6.00 -21.79
CA ILE A 11 10.13 5.01 -20.81
C ILE A 11 10.69 3.63 -21.14
N ARG A 12 10.58 3.22 -22.41
CA ARG A 12 11.12 1.94 -22.91
C ARG A 12 12.63 1.82 -22.68
N ASP A 13 13.41 2.85 -22.99
CA ASP A 13 14.86 2.85 -22.83
C ASP A 13 15.26 2.76 -21.34
N GLN A 14 14.44 3.30 -20.43
CA GLN A 14 14.63 3.14 -18.99
C GLN A 14 14.21 1.75 -18.49
N ALA A 15 13.06 1.26 -18.89
CA ALA A 15 12.57 -0.06 -18.53
C ALA A 15 13.51 -1.19 -19.01
N ALA A 16 14.13 -1.03 -20.17
CA ALA A 16 15.09 -1.98 -20.75
C ALA A 16 16.38 -2.15 -19.93
N LYS A 17 16.66 -1.27 -18.95
CA LYS A 17 17.79 -1.45 -18.02
C LYS A 17 17.56 -2.57 -17.02
N SER A 18 16.30 -2.91 -16.76
CA SER A 18 15.90 -4.07 -15.96
C SER A 18 15.67 -5.27 -16.88
N SER A 19 16.21 -6.43 -16.51
CA SER A 19 15.98 -7.68 -17.22
C SER A 19 15.28 -8.68 -16.29
N ALA A 20 14.11 -9.15 -16.67
CA ALA A 20 13.39 -10.19 -15.95
C ALA A 20 13.49 -11.52 -16.72
N ARG A 21 13.79 -12.61 -16.01
CA ARG A 21 14.01 -13.94 -16.60
C ARG A 21 12.80 -14.45 -17.40
N ASP A 22 11.59 -14.10 -16.96
CA ASP A 22 10.35 -14.58 -17.54
C ASP A 22 9.73 -13.59 -18.53
N LEU A 23 10.38 -12.45 -18.77
CA LEU A 23 10.00 -11.50 -19.80
C LEU A 23 10.60 -11.94 -21.14
N VAL A 24 9.75 -12.29 -22.10
CA VAL A 24 10.14 -12.63 -23.47
C VAL A 24 10.12 -11.39 -24.36
N LEU A 25 9.09 -10.54 -24.20
CA LEU A 25 8.90 -9.29 -24.93
C LEU A 25 8.25 -8.25 -24.00
N GLY A 26 8.82 -7.06 -23.92
CA GLY A 26 8.29 -5.94 -23.13
C GLY A 26 7.74 -4.82 -24.00
N ILE A 27 7.98 -3.57 -23.59
CA ILE A 27 7.49 -2.36 -24.28
C ILE A 27 8.02 -2.29 -25.70
N GLY A 28 7.14 -2.10 -26.68
CA GLY A 28 7.52 -1.85 -28.08
C GLY A 28 6.81 -2.70 -29.12
N ASP A 29 5.85 -3.50 -28.68
CA ASP A 29 4.93 -4.28 -29.51
C ASP A 29 3.51 -4.12 -28.97
N ASP A 30 2.49 -4.73 -29.60
CA ASP A 30 1.08 -4.62 -29.22
C ASP A 30 0.80 -5.20 -27.85
N ALA A 31 1.60 -6.17 -27.38
CA ALA A 31 1.48 -6.76 -26.05
C ALA A 31 2.84 -7.21 -25.49
N ALA A 32 2.95 -7.26 -24.17
CA ALA A 32 4.04 -7.93 -23.50
C ALA A 32 3.87 -9.46 -23.55
N VAL A 33 4.98 -10.20 -23.69
CA VAL A 33 4.98 -11.68 -23.68
C VAL A 33 5.73 -12.17 -22.47
N LEU A 34 5.00 -12.88 -21.58
CA LEU A 34 5.53 -13.48 -20.37
C LEU A 34 5.59 -14.99 -20.49
N ARG A 35 6.57 -15.60 -19.82
CA ARG A 35 6.68 -17.06 -19.69
C ARG A 35 5.98 -17.49 -18.42
N GLU A 36 5.08 -18.45 -18.53
CA GLU A 36 4.47 -19.09 -17.35
C GLU A 36 5.52 -19.80 -16.48
N ARG A 37 5.27 -19.78 -15.18
CA ARG A 37 6.07 -20.48 -14.17
C ARG A 37 5.30 -21.69 -13.66
N GLU A 38 5.82 -22.87 -13.93
CA GLU A 38 5.26 -24.13 -13.40
C GLU A 38 5.25 -24.11 -11.86
N GLY A 39 4.16 -24.59 -11.25
CA GLY A 39 4.00 -24.69 -9.80
C GLY A 39 3.76 -23.35 -9.10
N ARG A 40 3.37 -22.28 -9.83
CA ARG A 40 3.07 -20.97 -9.29
C ARG A 40 1.69 -20.48 -9.71
N GLU A 41 1.10 -19.67 -8.87
CA GLU A 41 -0.09 -18.87 -9.18
C GLU A 41 0.33 -17.43 -9.49
N THR A 42 -0.37 -16.81 -10.43
CA THR A 42 -0.17 -15.41 -10.80
C THR A 42 -1.11 -14.53 -9.99
N LEU A 43 -0.55 -13.54 -9.34
CA LEU A 43 -1.27 -12.47 -8.66
C LEU A 43 -1.32 -11.24 -9.56
N VAL A 44 -2.49 -10.62 -9.67
CA VAL A 44 -2.68 -9.40 -10.47
C VAL A 44 -3.48 -8.41 -9.62
N THR A 45 -2.96 -7.21 -9.51
CA THR A 45 -3.69 -6.09 -8.89
C THR A 45 -3.63 -4.84 -9.75
N VAL A 46 -4.52 -3.90 -9.49
CA VAL A 46 -4.61 -2.61 -10.17
C VAL A 46 -5.03 -1.53 -9.18
N ASP A 47 -4.33 -0.39 -9.23
CA ASP A 47 -4.65 0.80 -8.44
C ASP A 47 -4.69 2.05 -9.29
N LEU A 48 -5.79 2.78 -9.15
CA LEU A 48 -6.05 4.03 -9.84
C LEU A 48 -5.82 5.22 -8.91
N LEU A 49 -4.94 6.15 -9.29
CA LEU A 49 -4.73 7.42 -8.61
C LEU A 49 -5.24 8.57 -9.46
N VAL A 50 -6.14 9.38 -8.93
CA VAL A 50 -6.77 10.52 -9.61
C VAL A 50 -6.36 11.82 -8.92
N GLU A 51 -5.86 12.77 -9.70
CA GLU A 51 -5.53 14.12 -9.20
C GLU A 51 -6.75 14.80 -8.56
N ASP A 52 -6.54 15.44 -7.43
CA ASP A 52 -7.49 16.09 -6.53
C ASP A 52 -8.36 15.11 -5.70
N ILE A 53 -8.25 13.79 -5.90
CA ILE A 53 -8.86 12.75 -5.07
C ILE A 53 -7.78 12.08 -4.22
N ASP A 54 -6.85 11.37 -4.86
CA ASP A 54 -5.84 10.55 -4.18
C ASP A 54 -4.52 11.29 -3.98
N PHE A 55 -4.28 12.34 -4.74
CA PHE A 55 -3.12 13.23 -4.62
C PHE A 55 -3.41 14.63 -5.19
N LYS A 56 -2.58 15.60 -4.82
CA LYS A 56 -2.60 16.93 -5.46
C LYS A 56 -1.22 17.30 -5.93
N LEU A 57 -1.12 17.76 -7.18
CA LEU A 57 0.13 18.27 -7.76
C LEU A 57 0.70 19.48 -7.00
N GLU A 58 -0.13 20.17 -6.23
CA GLU A 58 0.28 21.31 -5.41
C GLU A 58 1.28 20.93 -4.32
N TYR A 59 1.16 19.71 -3.74
CA TYR A 59 2.00 19.28 -2.62
C TYR A 59 2.77 17.98 -2.86
N ALA A 60 2.42 17.20 -3.91
CA ALA A 60 3.10 15.94 -4.21
C ALA A 60 4.28 16.18 -5.15
N PRO A 61 5.54 16.05 -4.68
CA PRO A 61 6.68 16.10 -5.58
C PRO A 61 6.60 14.98 -6.62
N PRO A 62 6.93 15.24 -7.90
CA PRO A 62 6.81 14.26 -8.97
C PRO A 62 7.51 12.94 -8.65
N ARG A 63 8.71 13.00 -8.06
CA ARG A 63 9.48 11.82 -7.66
C ARG A 63 8.74 10.96 -6.63
N PHE A 64 8.05 11.58 -5.67
CA PHE A 64 7.26 10.87 -4.67
C PHE A 64 5.97 10.31 -5.27
N LEU A 65 5.36 11.05 -6.20
CA LEU A 65 4.18 10.57 -6.91
C LEU A 65 4.49 9.34 -7.77
N GLY A 66 5.62 9.33 -8.47
CA GLY A 66 6.10 8.16 -9.21
C GLY A 66 6.37 6.95 -8.29
N HIS A 67 6.96 7.18 -7.12
CA HIS A 67 7.13 6.15 -6.11
C HIS A 67 5.78 5.61 -5.61
N LYS A 68 4.87 6.51 -5.19
CA LYS A 68 3.55 6.16 -4.64
C LYS A 68 2.73 5.35 -5.65
N SER A 69 2.77 5.73 -6.95
CA SER A 69 2.00 5.06 -7.98
C SER A 69 2.33 3.57 -8.16
N LEU A 70 3.56 3.16 -7.84
CA LEU A 70 3.93 1.75 -7.83
C LEU A 70 3.74 1.12 -6.43
N ALA A 71 4.00 1.89 -5.37
CA ALA A 71 3.99 1.39 -3.99
C ALA A 71 2.61 0.86 -3.56
N VAL A 72 1.53 1.51 -3.99
CA VAL A 72 0.15 1.10 -3.65
C VAL A 72 -0.13 -0.32 -4.16
N SER A 73 0.13 -0.61 -5.43
CA SER A 73 -0.06 -1.95 -6.00
C SER A 73 0.95 -2.98 -5.47
N LEU A 74 2.16 -2.57 -5.10
CA LEU A 74 3.12 -3.47 -4.44
C LEU A 74 2.62 -3.90 -3.06
N SER A 75 1.86 -3.05 -2.37
CA SER A 75 1.26 -3.37 -1.09
C SER A 75 0.25 -4.51 -1.20
N ASP A 76 -0.58 -4.51 -2.24
CA ASP A 76 -1.52 -5.60 -2.51
C ASP A 76 -0.82 -6.94 -2.75
N ILE A 77 0.25 -6.93 -3.56
CA ILE A 77 1.04 -8.15 -3.79
C ILE A 77 1.65 -8.65 -2.47
N ALA A 78 2.12 -7.72 -1.62
CA ALA A 78 2.63 -8.07 -0.30
C ALA A 78 1.53 -8.66 0.59
N ALA A 79 0.32 -8.07 0.58
CA ALA A 79 -0.84 -8.54 1.33
C ALA A 79 -1.31 -9.95 0.92
N MET A 80 -1.03 -10.35 -0.32
CA MET A 80 -1.31 -11.71 -0.82
C MET A 80 -0.14 -12.69 -0.58
N GLY A 81 0.92 -12.29 0.12
CA GLY A 81 2.08 -13.15 0.37
C GLY A 81 2.96 -13.39 -0.87
N GLY A 82 2.81 -12.56 -1.90
CA GLY A 82 3.45 -12.75 -3.19
C GLY A 82 4.77 -12.03 -3.38
N ALA A 83 5.44 -12.40 -4.47
CA ALA A 83 6.61 -11.72 -5.01
C ALA A 83 6.19 -10.93 -6.26
N PRO A 84 6.30 -9.59 -6.29
CA PRO A 84 6.04 -8.83 -7.50
C PRO A 84 7.11 -9.12 -8.55
N ALA A 85 6.75 -8.98 -9.84
CA ALA A 85 7.67 -9.26 -10.94
C ALA A 85 7.57 -8.24 -12.08
N PHE A 86 6.36 -7.87 -12.45
CA PHE A 86 6.11 -6.99 -13.59
C PHE A 86 5.11 -5.90 -13.23
N SER A 87 5.19 -4.79 -13.96
CA SER A 87 4.20 -3.73 -13.86
C SER A 87 3.80 -3.21 -15.25
N LEU A 88 2.57 -2.68 -15.34
CA LEU A 88 2.11 -1.83 -16.43
C LEU A 88 1.68 -0.49 -15.83
N LEU A 89 1.88 0.59 -16.59
CA LEU A 89 1.57 1.93 -16.15
C LEU A 89 0.76 2.68 -17.21
N THR A 90 -0.47 3.05 -16.87
CA THR A 90 -1.32 3.86 -17.73
C THR A 90 -1.38 5.30 -17.24
N LEU A 91 -1.21 6.25 -18.14
CA LEU A 91 -1.16 7.68 -17.84
C LEU A 91 -2.22 8.45 -18.64
N GLY A 92 -3.16 9.04 -17.93
CA GLY A 92 -4.09 10.02 -18.47
C GLY A 92 -3.55 11.44 -18.22
N ILE A 93 -2.91 12.05 -19.23
CA ILE A 93 -2.21 13.34 -19.10
C ILE A 93 -3.17 14.49 -19.42
N PRO A 94 -3.37 15.49 -18.53
CA PRO A 94 -4.30 16.58 -18.77
C PRO A 94 -3.85 17.48 -19.93
N ARG A 95 -4.76 17.74 -20.88
CA ARG A 95 -4.52 18.65 -22.02
C ARG A 95 -4.22 20.08 -21.58
N GLN A 96 -4.87 20.52 -20.50
CA GLN A 96 -4.62 21.80 -19.84
C GLN A 96 -3.82 21.56 -18.58
N SER A 97 -2.57 21.15 -18.76
CA SER A 97 -1.70 20.84 -17.62
C SER A 97 -1.38 22.09 -16.82
N ARG A 98 -1.50 22.00 -15.49
CA ARG A 98 -0.91 22.96 -14.54
C ARG A 98 0.62 22.88 -14.55
N ILE A 99 1.18 21.83 -15.17
CA ILE A 99 2.60 21.67 -15.45
C ILE A 99 2.92 22.49 -16.70
N SER A 100 3.59 23.62 -16.55
CA SER A 100 4.02 24.45 -17.68
C SER A 100 4.90 23.64 -18.65
N ASN A 101 4.85 23.95 -19.95
CA ASN A 101 5.62 23.24 -20.99
C ASN A 101 7.12 23.12 -20.67
N LEU A 102 7.72 24.12 -20.02
CA LEU A 102 9.13 24.11 -19.58
C LEU A 102 9.39 23.15 -18.40
N LYS A 103 8.34 22.80 -17.63
CA LYS A 103 8.44 21.88 -16.49
C LYS A 103 7.95 20.48 -16.81
N PHE A 104 7.35 20.26 -17.97
CA PHE A 104 6.76 18.97 -18.35
C PHE A 104 7.81 17.86 -18.38
N GLU A 105 8.92 18.11 -19.06
CA GLU A 105 10.02 17.13 -19.15
C GLU A 105 10.60 16.81 -17.77
N VAL A 106 10.91 17.84 -16.99
CA VAL A 106 11.47 17.69 -15.64
C VAL A 106 10.49 16.95 -14.71
N PHE A 107 9.18 17.22 -14.83
CA PHE A 107 8.16 16.51 -14.05
C PHE A 107 8.21 15.00 -14.32
N TRP A 108 8.21 14.60 -15.58
CA TRP A 108 8.21 13.18 -15.92
C TRP A 108 9.56 12.51 -15.68
N GLU A 109 10.66 13.22 -15.84
CA GLU A 109 11.99 12.70 -15.43
C GLU A 109 12.03 12.37 -13.93
N GLU A 110 11.55 13.27 -13.09
CA GLU A 110 11.49 13.03 -11.65
C GLU A 110 10.44 11.95 -11.27
N PHE A 111 9.27 11.96 -11.91
CA PHE A 111 8.27 10.93 -11.72
C PHE A 111 8.85 9.53 -11.99
N PHE A 112 9.44 9.34 -13.16
CA PHE A 112 10.03 8.06 -13.52
C PHE A 112 11.28 7.73 -12.71
N ALA A 113 12.04 8.72 -12.24
CA ALA A 113 13.13 8.47 -11.31
C ALA A 113 12.63 7.86 -9.99
N GLY A 114 11.51 8.35 -9.46
CA GLY A 114 10.87 7.76 -8.28
C GLY A 114 10.29 6.37 -8.53
N TYR A 115 9.58 6.21 -9.64
CA TYR A 115 8.99 4.93 -10.04
C TYR A 115 10.03 3.83 -10.21
N PHE A 116 11.05 4.07 -11.03
CA PHE A 116 12.08 3.07 -11.33
C PHE A 116 13.00 2.79 -10.15
N ALA A 117 13.23 3.74 -9.24
CA ALA A 117 13.97 3.48 -8.02
C ALA A 117 13.27 2.43 -7.14
N LEU A 118 11.94 2.53 -6.99
CA LEU A 118 11.17 1.53 -6.24
C LEU A 118 11.04 0.21 -7.01
N ALA A 119 10.88 0.27 -8.33
CA ALA A 119 10.83 -0.91 -9.18
C ALA A 119 12.14 -1.73 -9.09
N GLU A 120 13.30 -1.06 -9.09
CA GLU A 120 14.60 -1.70 -8.90
C GLU A 120 14.73 -2.34 -7.50
N GLU A 121 14.33 -1.62 -6.44
CA GLU A 121 14.35 -2.12 -5.06
C GLU A 121 13.60 -3.44 -4.91
N HIS A 122 12.44 -3.56 -5.58
CA HIS A 122 11.60 -4.76 -5.53
C HIS A 122 11.76 -5.71 -6.72
N SER A 123 12.73 -5.46 -7.61
CA SER A 123 12.98 -6.28 -8.81
C SER A 123 11.76 -6.37 -9.73
N VAL A 124 11.02 -5.29 -9.88
CA VAL A 124 9.85 -5.17 -10.76
C VAL A 124 10.27 -4.57 -12.09
N THR A 125 9.82 -5.17 -13.19
CA THR A 125 10.08 -4.66 -14.55
C THR A 125 8.82 -4.05 -15.13
N LEU A 126 8.88 -2.79 -15.56
CA LEU A 126 7.81 -2.17 -16.34
C LEU A 126 7.81 -2.77 -17.76
N ILE A 127 6.71 -3.44 -18.12
CA ILE A 127 6.60 -4.23 -19.36
C ILE A 127 5.64 -3.66 -20.38
N GLY A 128 4.83 -2.66 -19.99
CA GLY A 128 3.81 -2.07 -20.85
C GLY A 128 3.05 -0.95 -20.17
N GLY A 129 1.99 -0.53 -20.81
CA GLY A 129 1.09 0.50 -20.33
C GLY A 129 0.48 1.27 -21.50
N ASP A 130 -0.17 2.38 -21.19
CA ASP A 130 -0.79 3.25 -22.17
C ASP A 130 -0.61 4.73 -21.80
N VAL A 131 -0.66 5.60 -22.78
CA VAL A 131 -0.63 7.05 -22.57
C VAL A 131 -1.74 7.69 -23.37
N SER A 132 -2.62 8.40 -22.68
CA SER A 132 -3.71 9.13 -23.32
C SER A 132 -3.86 10.53 -22.72
N SER A 133 -4.70 11.34 -23.33
CA SER A 133 -4.99 12.67 -22.80
C SER A 133 -6.32 12.71 -22.05
N THR A 134 -6.35 13.46 -20.95
CA THR A 134 -7.58 13.76 -20.19
C THR A 134 -7.98 15.23 -20.33
N PRO A 135 -9.25 15.57 -20.08
CA PRO A 135 -9.68 16.97 -20.13
C PRO A 135 -8.96 17.88 -19.12
N SER A 136 -8.76 17.45 -17.89
CA SER A 136 -8.35 18.35 -16.82
C SER A 136 -7.50 17.76 -15.67
N ARG A 137 -7.52 16.46 -15.44
CA ARG A 137 -6.84 15.82 -14.28
C ARG A 137 -5.83 14.78 -14.72
N LEU A 138 -4.71 14.70 -14.00
CA LEU A 138 -3.78 13.60 -14.14
C LEU A 138 -4.39 12.32 -13.54
N ILE A 139 -4.34 11.25 -14.31
CA ILE A 139 -4.78 9.92 -13.91
C ILE A 139 -3.59 9.00 -14.07
N ILE A 140 -3.33 8.19 -13.03
CA ILE A 140 -2.25 7.21 -13.02
C ILE A 140 -2.87 5.88 -12.63
N ASP A 141 -2.74 4.88 -13.48
CA ASP A 141 -3.22 3.54 -13.24
C ASP A 141 -2.02 2.58 -13.27
N SER A 142 -1.80 1.89 -12.16
CA SER A 142 -0.68 0.98 -11.97
C SER A 142 -1.20 -0.45 -11.82
N VAL A 143 -0.81 -1.32 -12.75
CA VAL A 143 -1.05 -2.76 -12.65
C VAL A 143 0.25 -3.43 -12.22
N VAL A 144 0.19 -4.28 -11.20
CA VAL A 144 1.33 -5.12 -10.81
C VAL A 144 0.96 -6.60 -10.94
N ILE A 145 1.87 -7.33 -11.57
CA ILE A 145 1.81 -8.79 -11.72
C ILE A 145 2.89 -9.39 -10.84
N GLY A 146 2.46 -10.25 -9.93
CA GLY A 146 3.32 -11.01 -9.03
C GLY A 146 3.00 -12.51 -9.10
N HIS A 147 3.62 -13.28 -8.23
CA HIS A 147 3.36 -14.71 -8.12
C HIS A 147 3.69 -15.21 -6.71
N CYS A 148 3.00 -16.29 -6.32
CA CYS A 148 3.29 -17.12 -5.16
C CYS A 148 3.42 -18.58 -5.57
N LEU A 149 3.75 -19.48 -4.65
CA LEU A 149 3.62 -20.91 -4.91
C LEU A 149 2.13 -21.28 -5.01
N ALA A 150 1.82 -22.28 -5.80
CA ALA A 150 0.44 -22.72 -6.01
C ALA A 150 -0.19 -23.15 -4.67
N GLY A 151 -1.30 -22.51 -4.31
CA GLY A 151 -2.02 -22.73 -3.06
C GLY A 151 -1.51 -21.89 -1.86
N ASP A 152 -0.45 -21.10 -2.01
CA ASP A 152 0.14 -20.31 -0.91
C ASP A 152 -0.30 -18.84 -0.90
N ALA A 153 -1.21 -18.43 -1.79
CA ALA A 153 -1.78 -17.09 -1.76
C ALA A 153 -2.50 -16.84 -0.42
N VAL A 154 -2.01 -15.88 0.36
CA VAL A 154 -2.65 -15.50 1.62
C VAL A 154 -3.90 -14.69 1.29
N ARG A 155 -5.06 -15.14 1.78
CA ARG A 155 -6.35 -14.55 1.44
C ARG A 155 -7.00 -13.88 2.64
N ARG A 156 -8.00 -13.03 2.39
CA ARG A 156 -8.76 -12.36 3.46
C ARG A 156 -9.72 -13.30 4.18
N ASP A 157 -10.17 -14.36 3.54
CA ASP A 157 -11.19 -15.30 4.02
C ASP A 157 -10.65 -16.46 4.88
N GLY A 158 -9.38 -16.42 5.25
CA GLY A 158 -8.71 -17.50 5.96
C GLY A 158 -8.66 -17.36 7.50
N ALA A 159 -9.14 -16.26 8.09
CA ALA A 159 -9.05 -16.04 9.54
C ALA A 159 -9.87 -17.06 10.34
N LYS A 160 -9.29 -17.56 11.42
CA LYS A 160 -9.89 -18.60 12.29
C LYS A 160 -10.13 -18.06 13.69
N VAL A 161 -11.23 -18.48 14.31
CA VAL A 161 -11.50 -18.17 15.72
C VAL A 161 -10.35 -18.66 16.59
N GLY A 162 -9.80 -17.78 17.41
CA GLY A 162 -8.63 -18.02 18.24
C GLY A 162 -7.31 -17.51 17.67
N ASP A 163 -7.29 -17.10 16.38
CA ASP A 163 -6.11 -16.46 15.81
C ASP A 163 -5.78 -15.16 16.54
N GLY A 164 -4.49 -14.90 16.72
CA GLY A 164 -3.98 -13.57 17.03
C GLY A 164 -4.09 -12.65 15.81
N ILE A 165 -4.33 -11.36 16.05
CA ILE A 165 -4.30 -10.31 15.04
C ILE A 165 -2.98 -9.57 15.19
N TYR A 166 -2.23 -9.42 14.10
CA TYR A 166 -0.91 -8.80 14.10
C TYR A 166 -0.85 -7.66 13.08
N LEU A 167 -0.09 -6.62 13.45
CA LEU A 167 0.10 -5.42 12.62
C LEU A 167 1.60 -5.11 12.49
N THR A 168 2.07 -4.89 11.27
CA THR A 168 3.42 -4.39 11.01
C THR A 168 3.48 -2.89 11.21
N GLY A 169 4.36 -2.41 12.07
CA GLY A 169 4.57 -0.97 12.26
C GLY A 169 3.40 -0.21 12.92
N PRO A 170 3.55 1.10 13.07
CA PRO A 170 2.56 1.99 13.64
C PRO A 170 1.61 2.54 12.56
N VAL A 171 0.35 2.85 12.95
CA VAL A 171 -0.66 3.46 12.07
C VAL A 171 -0.92 4.92 12.40
N GLY A 172 -1.43 5.67 11.42
CA GLY A 172 -1.82 7.08 11.51
C GLY A 172 -0.75 8.08 11.07
N ALA A 173 0.42 7.61 10.65
CA ALA A 173 1.49 8.50 10.16
C ALA A 173 1.09 9.14 8.82
N SER A 174 0.52 8.36 7.89
CA SER A 174 0.06 8.86 6.59
C SER A 174 -1.08 9.87 6.75
N ALA A 175 -2.11 9.54 7.55
CA ALA A 175 -3.22 10.46 7.81
C ALA A 175 -2.74 11.78 8.44
N THR A 176 -1.73 11.74 9.33
CA THR A 176 -1.09 12.95 9.88
C THR A 176 -0.41 13.74 8.77
N GLY A 177 0.33 13.08 7.91
CA GLY A 177 0.98 13.70 6.76
C GLY A 177 0.00 14.40 5.83
N LEU A 178 -1.09 13.73 5.47
CA LEU A 178 -2.15 14.32 4.67
C LEU A 178 -2.74 15.57 5.32
N LYS A 179 -3.06 15.51 6.62
CA LYS A 179 -3.58 16.68 7.33
C LYS A 179 -2.62 17.84 7.30
N LEU A 180 -1.33 17.62 7.55
CA LEU A 180 -0.31 18.68 7.50
C LEU A 180 -0.17 19.26 6.07
N LEU A 181 -0.23 18.43 5.02
CA LEU A 181 -0.21 18.88 3.62
C LEU A 181 -1.41 19.78 3.30
N LEU A 182 -2.60 19.40 3.75
CA LEU A 182 -3.82 20.18 3.60
C LEU A 182 -3.76 21.51 4.38
N ASP A 183 -3.08 21.53 5.53
CA ASP A 183 -2.83 22.74 6.33
C ASP A 183 -1.69 23.59 5.75
N GLY A 184 -1.11 23.23 4.61
CA GLY A 184 -0.13 24.02 3.87
C GLY A 184 1.34 23.62 4.09
N ALA A 185 1.63 22.56 4.88
CA ALA A 185 2.99 22.05 4.99
C ALA A 185 3.50 21.47 3.68
N ARG A 186 4.80 21.49 3.48
CA ARG A 186 5.46 20.92 2.28
C ARG A 186 6.70 20.14 2.69
N VAL A 187 7.03 19.11 1.87
CA VAL A 187 8.27 18.37 2.06
C VAL A 187 9.46 19.27 1.81
N SER A 188 10.44 19.20 2.72
CA SER A 188 11.74 19.84 2.62
C SER A 188 12.83 18.78 2.54
N GLU A 189 13.75 18.93 1.59
CA GLU A 189 14.92 18.06 1.49
C GLU A 189 15.91 18.37 2.63
N GLY A 190 16.47 17.32 3.22
CA GLY A 190 17.47 17.44 4.27
C GLY A 190 16.93 17.84 5.65
N GLU A 191 15.63 18.13 5.78
CA GLU A 191 15.01 18.38 7.08
C GLU A 191 14.53 17.06 7.71
N GLU A 192 14.94 16.82 8.95
CA GLU A 192 14.50 15.70 9.77
C GLU A 192 13.69 16.21 10.97
N SER A 193 12.36 16.11 10.85
CA SER A 193 11.41 16.43 11.91
C SER A 193 10.25 15.44 11.89
N LEU A 194 9.46 15.38 12.98
CA LEU A 194 8.25 14.57 13.01
C LEU A 194 7.25 14.97 11.90
N ALA A 195 7.16 16.28 11.60
CA ALA A 195 6.32 16.75 10.52
C ALA A 195 6.79 16.21 9.17
N GLN A 196 8.09 16.29 8.88
CA GLN A 196 8.66 15.74 7.64
C GLN A 196 8.53 14.23 7.55
N SER A 197 8.63 13.51 8.68
CA SER A 197 8.36 12.07 8.74
C SER A 197 6.92 11.77 8.34
N ALA A 198 5.93 12.49 8.90
CA ALA A 198 4.52 12.34 8.54
C ALA A 198 4.25 12.65 7.06
N LEU A 199 4.81 13.75 6.52
CA LEU A 199 4.66 14.12 5.11
C LEU A 199 5.19 13.01 4.19
N ARG A 200 6.36 12.46 4.53
CA ARG A 200 6.96 11.34 3.75
C ARG A 200 6.15 10.06 3.89
N ALA A 201 5.58 9.75 5.05
CA ALA A 201 4.74 8.57 5.23
C ALA A 201 3.54 8.57 4.26
N HIS A 202 2.92 9.74 4.04
CA HIS A 202 1.82 9.88 3.09
C HIS A 202 2.28 9.89 1.63
N LEU A 203 3.34 10.64 1.31
CA LEU A 203 3.76 10.87 -0.08
C LEU A 203 4.67 9.78 -0.65
N LYS A 204 5.33 9.02 0.22
CA LYS A 204 6.29 7.98 -0.16
C LYS A 204 6.10 6.74 0.72
N PRO A 205 4.96 6.04 0.60
CA PRO A 205 4.70 4.84 1.39
C PRO A 205 5.73 3.74 1.12
N ALA A 206 5.97 2.89 2.13
CA ALA A 206 6.92 1.78 2.05
C ALA A 206 6.17 0.44 2.11
N PRO A 207 5.85 -0.20 0.98
CA PRO A 207 5.12 -1.46 0.94
C PRO A 207 5.93 -2.58 1.60
N ARG A 208 5.28 -3.44 2.35
CA ARG A 208 5.91 -4.49 3.17
C ARG A 208 6.22 -5.78 2.38
N VAL A 209 6.67 -5.64 1.12
CA VAL A 209 6.87 -6.73 0.15
C VAL A 209 7.74 -7.86 0.70
N ALA A 210 8.89 -7.54 1.30
CA ALA A 210 9.81 -8.56 1.80
C ALA A 210 9.21 -9.38 2.95
N PHE A 211 8.42 -8.74 3.82
CA PHE A 211 7.73 -9.41 4.91
C PHE A 211 6.55 -10.25 4.40
N GLY A 212 5.65 -9.65 3.62
CA GLY A 212 4.49 -10.33 3.07
C GLY A 212 4.88 -11.60 2.31
N ARG A 213 5.86 -11.50 1.42
CA ARG A 213 6.41 -12.65 0.69
C ARG A 213 6.90 -13.78 1.63
N ARG A 214 7.68 -13.45 2.67
CA ARG A 214 8.19 -14.46 3.61
C ARG A 214 7.06 -15.11 4.43
N ILE A 215 6.02 -14.36 4.76
CA ILE A 215 4.83 -14.89 5.42
C ILE A 215 4.12 -15.90 4.52
N GLY A 216 3.91 -15.59 3.24
CA GLY A 216 3.32 -16.50 2.26
C GLY A 216 4.19 -17.75 2.05
N GLU A 217 5.48 -17.58 1.72
CA GLU A 217 6.41 -18.71 1.47
C GLU A 217 6.52 -19.69 2.66
N ARG A 218 6.26 -19.24 3.89
CA ARG A 218 6.35 -20.06 5.12
C ARG A 218 4.97 -20.51 5.65
N GLY A 219 3.87 -20.06 5.04
CA GLY A 219 2.51 -20.38 5.48
C GLY A 219 2.20 -19.93 6.92
N LEU A 220 2.72 -18.76 7.34
CA LEU A 220 2.63 -18.29 8.72
C LEU A 220 1.34 -17.55 9.05
N ALA A 221 0.60 -17.07 8.05
CA ALA A 221 -0.65 -16.35 8.24
C ALA A 221 -1.84 -17.15 7.71
N ASN A 222 -2.96 -17.09 8.44
CA ASN A 222 -4.24 -17.62 7.98
C ASN A 222 -4.96 -16.62 7.06
N SER A 223 -4.88 -15.32 7.37
CA SER A 223 -5.37 -14.24 6.49
C SER A 223 -4.44 -13.03 6.55
N MET A 224 -4.49 -12.20 5.50
CA MET A 224 -3.72 -10.95 5.45
C MET A 224 -4.40 -9.93 4.53
N ILE A 225 -4.21 -8.65 4.85
CA ILE A 225 -4.62 -7.48 4.09
C ILE A 225 -3.62 -6.36 4.35
N ASP A 226 -3.46 -5.41 3.46
CA ASP A 226 -2.76 -4.16 3.78
C ASP A 226 -3.69 -3.13 4.40
N VAL A 227 -3.12 -2.14 5.10
CA VAL A 227 -3.87 -1.05 5.73
C VAL A 227 -3.86 0.13 4.78
N SER A 228 -4.82 0.16 3.87
CA SER A 228 -5.00 1.18 2.83
C SER A 228 -6.16 2.12 3.12
N ASP A 229 -7.29 1.62 3.62
CA ASP A 229 -8.48 2.44 3.97
C ASP A 229 -8.57 2.79 5.44
N GLY A 230 -7.74 2.16 6.25
CA GLY A 230 -7.66 2.33 7.70
C GLY A 230 -7.87 1.03 8.46
N LEU A 231 -7.15 0.87 9.56
CA LEU A 231 -7.09 -0.38 10.33
C LEU A 231 -8.46 -0.97 10.65
N THR A 232 -9.44 -0.15 11.03
CA THR A 232 -10.78 -0.65 11.38
C THR A 232 -11.55 -1.13 10.16
N GLN A 233 -11.40 -0.48 9.02
CA GLN A 233 -12.08 -0.87 7.79
C GLN A 233 -11.47 -2.13 7.21
N ASP A 234 -10.16 -2.21 7.15
CA ASP A 234 -9.46 -3.35 6.56
C ASP A 234 -9.57 -4.61 7.45
N LEU A 235 -9.57 -4.46 8.78
CA LEU A 235 -9.88 -5.56 9.70
C LEU A 235 -11.33 -6.04 9.55
N ALA A 236 -12.28 -5.12 9.33
CA ALA A 236 -13.66 -5.50 9.11
C ALA A 236 -13.82 -6.35 7.84
N ARG A 237 -13.08 -6.06 6.78
CA ARG A 237 -13.07 -6.87 5.55
C ARG A 237 -12.57 -8.31 5.81
N ILE A 238 -11.48 -8.47 6.58
CA ILE A 238 -11.05 -9.81 7.01
C ILE A 238 -12.17 -10.52 7.76
N CYS A 239 -12.82 -9.82 8.70
CA CYS A 239 -13.90 -10.40 9.50
C CYS A 239 -15.12 -10.80 8.65
N GLU A 240 -15.49 -9.98 7.69
CA GLU A 240 -16.61 -10.24 6.76
C GLU A 240 -16.32 -11.44 5.88
N GLU A 241 -15.17 -11.47 5.21
CA GLU A 241 -14.78 -12.57 4.32
C GLU A 241 -14.56 -13.89 5.05
N SER A 242 -14.12 -13.83 6.31
CA SER A 242 -13.88 -15.00 7.16
C SER A 242 -15.10 -15.41 8.01
N ALA A 243 -16.23 -14.71 7.92
CA ALA A 243 -17.41 -14.91 8.76
C ALA A 243 -17.10 -14.92 10.27
N ALA A 244 -16.16 -14.07 10.71
CA ALA A 244 -15.65 -13.97 12.06
C ALA A 244 -15.79 -12.54 12.60
N ALA A 245 -15.53 -12.32 13.88
CA ALA A 245 -15.46 -11.01 14.51
C ALA A 245 -14.08 -10.82 15.15
N ALA A 246 -13.75 -9.59 15.57
CA ALA A 246 -12.46 -9.31 16.18
C ALA A 246 -12.60 -8.49 17.46
N ILE A 247 -11.68 -8.73 18.40
CA ILE A 247 -11.44 -7.88 19.56
C ILE A 247 -10.06 -7.26 19.39
N VAL A 248 -10.00 -5.93 19.34
CA VAL A 248 -8.77 -5.15 19.27
C VAL A 248 -8.42 -4.64 20.66
N ASP A 249 -7.16 -4.74 21.04
CA ASP A 249 -6.62 -4.25 22.32
C ASP A 249 -6.11 -2.82 22.16
N PHE A 250 -6.76 -1.86 22.81
CA PHE A 250 -6.41 -0.44 22.73
C PHE A 250 -4.93 -0.16 22.96
N ASP A 251 -4.37 -0.72 24.03
CA ASP A 251 -3.00 -0.46 24.45
C ASP A 251 -1.94 -1.21 23.60
N SER A 252 -2.39 -2.14 22.74
CA SER A 252 -1.51 -2.94 21.87
C SER A 252 -1.36 -2.39 20.46
N VAL A 253 -2.29 -1.53 20.00
CA VAL A 253 -2.17 -0.86 18.71
C VAL A 253 -1.08 0.19 18.77
N SER A 254 -0.07 0.04 17.92
CA SER A 254 1.01 1.02 17.81
C SER A 254 0.53 2.25 17.05
N VAL A 255 0.22 3.33 17.76
CA VAL A 255 -0.08 4.64 17.17
C VAL A 255 1.22 5.35 16.81
N ALA A 256 1.33 5.87 15.60
CA ALA A 256 2.49 6.60 15.14
C ALA A 256 2.75 7.85 15.99
N LYS A 257 4.01 8.10 16.33
CA LYS A 257 4.40 9.28 17.14
C LYS A 257 4.02 10.61 16.48
N GLU A 258 3.93 10.62 15.16
CA GLU A 258 3.52 11.74 14.31
C GLU A 258 2.10 12.20 14.63
N VAL A 259 1.23 11.29 15.06
CA VAL A 259 -0.17 11.61 15.44
C VAL A 259 -0.21 12.63 16.58
N GLY A 260 0.79 12.66 17.45
CA GLY A 260 0.95 13.68 18.48
C GLY A 260 1.05 15.13 17.99
N LEU A 261 1.29 15.35 16.69
CA LEU A 261 1.25 16.69 16.06
C LEU A 261 -0.19 17.19 15.87
N VAL A 262 -1.16 16.31 15.74
CA VAL A 262 -2.56 16.65 15.43
C VAL A 262 -3.53 16.27 16.54
N SER A 263 -3.19 15.30 17.37
CA SER A 263 -4.01 14.86 18.50
C SER A 263 -3.11 14.45 19.68
N LYS A 264 -3.38 15.04 20.87
CA LYS A 264 -2.59 14.77 22.10
C LYS A 264 -3.30 13.84 23.06
N GLU A 265 -4.64 13.82 23.03
CA GLU A 265 -5.43 12.98 23.90
C GLU A 265 -5.39 11.54 23.41
N PRO A 266 -5.05 10.54 24.26
CA PRO A 266 -4.82 9.15 23.82
C PRO A 266 -5.98 8.53 23.05
N GLU A 267 -7.22 8.78 23.47
CA GLU A 267 -8.41 8.27 22.81
C GLU A 267 -8.62 8.87 21.42
N ALA A 268 -8.48 10.19 21.32
CA ALA A 268 -8.60 10.90 20.05
C ALA A 268 -7.44 10.55 19.09
N ALA A 269 -6.24 10.36 19.61
CA ALA A 269 -5.08 9.91 18.85
C ALA A 269 -5.27 8.49 18.31
N PHE A 270 -5.78 7.57 19.15
CA PHE A 270 -6.13 6.22 18.73
C PHE A 270 -7.20 6.24 17.62
N GLU A 271 -8.32 6.94 17.85
CA GLU A 271 -9.40 7.03 16.86
C GLU A 271 -8.91 7.61 15.52
N PHE A 272 -8.08 8.65 15.58
CA PHE A 272 -7.49 9.25 14.38
C PHE A 272 -6.60 8.24 13.63
N ALA A 273 -5.74 7.52 14.35
CA ALA A 273 -4.81 6.57 13.77
C ALA A 273 -5.51 5.36 13.13
N VAL A 274 -6.48 4.76 13.82
CA VAL A 274 -7.13 3.52 13.32
C VAL A 274 -8.12 3.76 12.18
N ARG A 275 -8.51 5.02 11.95
CA ARG A 275 -9.37 5.44 10.84
C ARG A 275 -8.59 5.98 9.65
N GLY A 276 -7.36 6.40 9.88
CA GLY A 276 -6.47 6.93 8.85
C GLY A 276 -6.07 5.86 7.85
N GLY A 277 -6.20 6.15 6.57
CA GLY A 277 -5.77 5.29 5.48
C GLY A 277 -4.33 5.55 5.03
N GLU A 278 -3.90 4.75 4.07
CA GLU A 278 -2.63 4.85 3.33
C GLU A 278 -1.37 4.66 4.19
N ASP A 279 -1.46 3.94 5.32
CA ASP A 279 -0.25 3.55 6.08
C ASP A 279 0.51 2.41 5.40
N PHE A 280 -0.17 1.59 4.57
CA PHE A 280 0.38 0.47 3.81
C PHE A 280 1.21 -0.50 4.68
N GLU A 281 0.79 -0.65 5.94
CA GLU A 281 1.24 -1.71 6.81
C GLU A 281 0.46 -2.99 6.51
N LEU A 282 0.98 -4.16 6.92
CA LEU A 282 0.26 -5.42 6.78
C LEU A 282 -0.45 -5.78 8.09
N LEU A 283 -1.74 -6.09 7.95
CA LEU A 283 -2.60 -6.64 8.98
C LEU A 283 -2.83 -8.12 8.67
N LEU A 284 -2.50 -9.00 9.61
CA LEU A 284 -2.62 -10.44 9.40
C LEU A 284 -3.20 -11.16 10.62
N THR A 285 -3.77 -12.34 10.37
CA THR A 285 -4.21 -13.25 11.43
C THR A 285 -3.43 -14.56 11.36
N ALA A 286 -3.10 -15.11 12.51
CA ALA A 286 -2.32 -16.33 12.60
C ALA A 286 -2.61 -17.10 13.90
N SER A 287 -2.38 -18.44 13.88
CA SER A 287 -2.34 -19.23 15.10
C SER A 287 -1.24 -18.73 16.06
N GLY A 288 -1.52 -18.74 17.35
CA GLY A 288 -0.52 -18.41 18.38
C GLY A 288 0.71 -19.31 18.35
N ASP A 289 0.62 -20.49 17.74
CA ASP A 289 1.77 -21.38 17.55
C ASP A 289 2.87 -20.77 16.68
N HIS A 290 2.52 -19.78 15.83
CA HIS A 290 3.45 -19.08 14.95
C HIS A 290 4.03 -17.78 15.53
N ASP A 291 3.67 -17.39 16.77
CA ASP A 291 4.08 -16.11 17.38
C ASP A 291 5.59 -15.84 17.26
N SER A 292 6.41 -16.81 17.65
CA SER A 292 7.88 -16.67 17.61
C SER A 292 8.40 -16.49 16.20
N GLU A 293 7.90 -17.31 15.24
CA GLU A 293 8.33 -17.25 13.85
C GLU A 293 7.90 -15.96 13.15
N LEU A 294 6.73 -15.44 13.47
CA LEU A 294 6.23 -14.16 12.98
C LEU A 294 7.11 -13.01 13.46
N LEU A 295 7.45 -12.97 14.75
CA LEU A 295 8.32 -11.94 15.31
C LEU A 295 9.75 -12.00 14.74
N GLU A 296 10.33 -13.19 14.59
CA GLU A 296 11.63 -13.38 13.96
C GLU A 296 11.61 -12.95 12.48
N THR A 297 10.55 -13.30 11.75
CA THR A 297 10.40 -12.91 10.34
C THR A 297 10.31 -11.39 10.21
N ALA A 298 9.53 -10.72 11.06
CA ALA A 298 9.43 -9.26 11.08
C ALA A 298 10.77 -8.61 11.41
N ALA A 299 11.45 -9.07 12.45
CA ALA A 299 12.77 -8.57 12.84
C ALA A 299 13.80 -8.72 11.73
N SER A 300 13.79 -9.84 10.99
CA SER A 300 14.65 -10.08 9.83
C SER A 300 14.40 -9.15 8.64
N CYS A 301 13.20 -8.54 8.59
CA CYS A 301 12.82 -7.51 7.62
C CYS A 301 13.00 -6.08 8.17
N GLY A 302 13.54 -5.91 9.38
CA GLY A 302 13.67 -4.61 10.02
C GLY A 302 12.33 -4.01 10.48
N LEU A 303 11.29 -4.83 10.65
CA LEU A 303 9.95 -4.41 11.03
C LEU A 303 9.68 -4.72 12.51
N ARG A 304 8.81 -3.91 13.10
CA ARG A 304 8.18 -4.20 14.39
C ARG A 304 6.80 -4.82 14.12
N LEU A 305 6.57 -6.02 14.62
CA LEU A 305 5.27 -6.67 14.58
C LEU A 305 4.62 -6.60 15.97
N SER A 306 3.36 -6.18 16.03
CA SER A 306 2.58 -6.09 17.27
C SER A 306 1.35 -6.98 17.19
N ARG A 307 1.13 -7.83 18.20
CA ARG A 307 -0.15 -8.53 18.38
C ARG A 307 -1.13 -7.52 18.96
N ILE A 308 -2.17 -7.17 18.19
CA ILE A 308 -3.12 -6.10 18.52
C ILE A 308 -4.50 -6.62 18.94
N GLY A 309 -4.71 -7.94 18.97
CA GLY A 309 -6.02 -8.48 19.30
C GLY A 309 -6.15 -9.97 18.98
N GLU A 310 -7.40 -10.39 18.87
CA GLU A 310 -7.76 -11.78 18.57
C GLU A 310 -9.05 -11.89 17.73
N ILE A 311 -9.15 -12.94 16.94
CA ILE A 311 -10.34 -13.30 16.19
C ILE A 311 -11.28 -14.12 17.07
N VAL A 312 -12.56 -13.71 17.09
CA VAL A 312 -13.61 -14.32 17.92
C VAL A 312 -14.81 -14.72 17.06
N PRO A 313 -15.71 -15.59 17.57
CA PRO A 313 -16.90 -15.95 16.84
C PRO A 313 -17.79 -14.74 16.51
N ALA A 314 -18.26 -14.64 15.26
CA ALA A 314 -19.27 -13.65 14.89
C ALA A 314 -20.62 -13.98 15.58
N ARG A 315 -21.23 -12.97 16.23
CA ARG A 315 -22.53 -13.08 16.88
C ARG A 315 -23.67 -12.47 16.06
N GLN A 316 -23.32 -11.74 15.00
CA GLN A 316 -24.25 -11.02 14.12
C GLN A 316 -23.67 -10.89 12.72
N THR A 317 -24.50 -10.49 11.76
CA THR A 317 -24.11 -10.18 10.38
C THR A 317 -24.58 -8.75 10.05
N PRO A 318 -23.73 -7.82 9.60
CA PRO A 318 -22.27 -8.02 9.41
C PRO A 318 -21.54 -8.25 10.76
N PRO A 319 -20.37 -8.89 10.72
CA PRO A 319 -19.52 -9.07 11.89
C PRO A 319 -19.13 -7.74 12.53
N SER A 320 -18.90 -7.77 13.84
CA SER A 320 -18.56 -6.57 14.60
C SER A 320 -17.11 -6.54 15.04
N LEU A 321 -16.54 -5.35 15.07
CA LEU A 321 -15.29 -5.09 15.75
C LEU A 321 -15.58 -4.63 17.19
N MET A 322 -14.78 -5.12 18.13
CA MET A 322 -14.85 -4.75 19.54
C MET A 322 -13.50 -4.19 19.98
N LEU A 323 -13.51 -3.23 20.88
CA LEU A 323 -12.33 -2.65 21.51
C LEU A 323 -12.26 -3.09 22.97
N ARG A 324 -11.15 -3.72 23.36
CA ARG A 324 -10.84 -4.06 24.75
C ARG A 324 -9.91 -3.01 25.34
N ARG A 325 -10.34 -2.42 26.46
CA ARG A 325 -9.56 -1.45 27.21
C ARG A 325 -9.81 -1.59 28.70
N ARG A 326 -8.77 -1.69 29.51
CA ARG A 326 -8.86 -1.82 30.98
C ARG A 326 -9.83 -2.91 31.44
N GLY A 327 -9.89 -4.02 30.68
CA GLY A 327 -10.80 -5.14 30.97
C GLY A 327 -12.23 -4.97 30.46
N GLU A 328 -12.62 -3.79 30.00
CA GLU A 328 -13.93 -3.58 29.37
C GLU A 328 -13.84 -3.82 27.86
N VAL A 329 -14.89 -4.45 27.30
CA VAL A 329 -15.04 -4.67 25.85
C VAL A 329 -16.27 -3.90 25.37
N LYS A 330 -16.05 -2.99 24.39
CA LYS A 330 -17.09 -2.13 23.81
C LYS A 330 -17.07 -2.23 22.28
N PRO A 331 -18.19 -1.93 21.59
CA PRO A 331 -18.19 -1.84 20.14
C PRO A 331 -17.14 -0.82 19.64
N LEU A 332 -16.35 -1.24 18.65
CA LEU A 332 -15.44 -0.37 17.91
C LEU A 332 -16.11 0.06 16.61
N SER A 333 -16.23 1.36 16.40
CA SER A 333 -16.82 1.89 15.17
C SER A 333 -15.93 1.59 13.98
N ILE A 334 -16.48 0.92 12.97
CA ILE A 334 -15.82 0.71 11.68
C ILE A 334 -15.92 2.00 10.90
N ARG A 335 -14.80 2.60 10.58
CA ARG A 335 -14.70 3.81 9.76
C ARG A 335 -13.35 3.80 9.06
N GLY A 336 -13.36 4.26 7.82
CA GLY A 336 -12.17 4.39 6.98
C GLY A 336 -12.50 5.25 5.78
N TRP A 337 -11.64 5.22 4.77
CA TRP A 337 -11.88 5.93 3.53
C TRP A 337 -12.95 5.22 2.69
N ASP A 338 -13.83 5.99 2.06
CA ASP A 338 -14.84 5.50 1.11
C ASP A 338 -14.99 6.54 -0.01
N HIS A 339 -14.66 6.16 -1.24
CA HIS A 339 -14.71 7.03 -2.42
C HIS A 339 -16.13 7.54 -2.76
N PHE A 340 -17.18 6.92 -2.23
CA PHE A 340 -18.58 7.27 -2.50
C PHE A 340 -19.29 7.96 -1.33
N GLN A 341 -18.63 8.06 -0.18
CA GLN A 341 -19.12 8.82 0.98
C GLN A 341 -18.36 10.15 1.05
N ILE A 342 -18.91 11.18 0.36
CA ILE A 342 -18.37 12.55 0.35
C ILE A 342 -19.03 13.37 1.46
#